data_cf2f8e5c6f44b98d43da443b62909f95
#
_entry.id   cf2f8e5c6f44b98d43da443b62909f95
#
_cell.length_a   1.000
_cell.length_b   1.000
_cell.length_c   1.000
_cell.angle_alpha   90.00
_cell.angle_beta   90.00
_cell.angle_gamma   90.00
#
_symmetry.space_group_name_H-M   'P 1'
#
loop_
_entity.id
_entity.type
_entity.pdbx_description
1 polymer ?
#
loop_
_entity_poly.entity_id
_entity_poly.type
_entity_poly.pdbx_seq_one_letter_code
_entity_poly.pdbx_strand_id
1 'polypeptide(L)'
;LHLLSRRQRQMCIRDRHWRTLEMPEKINKRNTGYVQEILEPVNAQEGNQLSVGTLVANGMTTGEMPLGMASMEKRGVALEVPEWISDRCTMCNECAFVCPHAAIRPFLADEEEMEEAPEGFIVREMRGADGVKYRIQVSVEDCTGCGLCVEACPAKEKALVMKPYEEQKEQAVNWAFAMTLRQKANPVKGKNTVLS
;
A
#
# COMPACT_ATOMS: atom_id res chain seq x y z
N LEU A 1 23.35 24.43 6.75
CA LEU A 1 22.01 24.15 7.33
C LEU A 1 20.85 24.69 6.48
N HIS A 2 20.96 25.91 5.92
CA HIS A 2 19.90 26.51 5.09
C HIS A 2 19.65 25.80 3.75
N LEU A 3 20.65 25.16 3.16
CA LEU A 3 20.54 24.43 1.88
C LEU A 3 19.81 23.08 2.04
N LEU A 4 20.01 22.40 3.17
CA LEU A 4 19.31 21.15 3.49
C LEU A 4 17.81 21.39 3.73
N SER A 5 17.45 22.48 4.41
CA SER A 5 16.05 22.84 4.65
C SER A 5 15.30 23.23 3.36
N ARG A 6 15.97 23.83 2.37
CA ARG A 6 15.37 24.12 1.06
C ARG A 6 15.13 22.85 0.23
N ARG A 7 16.07 21.90 0.25
CA ARG A 7 15.89 20.60 -0.43
C ARG A 7 14.77 19.77 0.22
N GLN A 8 14.71 19.77 1.54
CA GLN A 8 13.65 19.10 2.29
C GLN A 8 12.26 19.73 2.00
N ARG A 9 12.17 21.07 1.93
CA ARG A 9 10.94 21.76 1.52
C ARG A 9 10.55 21.47 0.06
N GLN A 10 11.51 21.34 -0.85
CA GLN A 10 11.23 20.97 -2.24
C GLN A 10 10.78 19.51 -2.38
N MET A 11 11.28 18.60 -1.55
CA MET A 11 10.76 17.23 -1.47
C MET A 11 9.30 17.24 -1.02
N CYS A 12 8.98 17.92 0.08
CA CYS A 12 7.60 18.05 0.56
C CYS A 12 6.65 18.71 -0.44
N ILE A 13 7.15 19.56 -1.35
CA ILE A 13 6.35 20.20 -2.40
C ILE A 13 6.08 19.24 -3.58
N ARG A 14 6.99 18.33 -3.89
CA ARG A 14 6.78 17.31 -4.92
C ARG A 14 5.72 16.28 -4.54
N ASP A 15 5.52 16.03 -3.25
CA ASP A 15 4.58 15.04 -2.73
C ASP A 15 3.10 15.46 -2.83
N ARG A 16 2.79 16.60 -3.44
CA ARG A 16 1.40 17.10 -3.58
C ARG A 16 0.56 16.35 -4.61
N HIS A 17 1.13 15.41 -5.35
CA HIS A 17 0.36 14.61 -6.32
C HIS A 17 -0.67 13.68 -5.66
N TRP A 18 -0.53 13.36 -4.37
CA TRP A 18 -1.50 12.54 -3.66
C TRP A 18 -2.92 13.13 -3.63
N ARG A 19 -3.07 14.46 -3.80
CA ARG A 19 -4.38 15.12 -3.88
C ARG A 19 -5.18 14.78 -5.13
N THR A 20 -4.54 14.22 -6.15
CA THR A 20 -5.19 13.82 -7.40
C THR A 20 -5.55 12.35 -7.45
N LEU A 21 -5.17 11.58 -6.43
CA LEU A 21 -5.55 10.18 -6.33
C LEU A 21 -7.04 10.10 -5.97
N GLU A 22 -7.83 9.54 -6.86
CA GLU A 22 -9.22 9.20 -6.55
C GLU A 22 -9.21 8.18 -5.42
N MET A 23 -9.73 8.58 -4.27
CA MET A 23 -9.85 7.70 -3.11
C MET A 23 -10.85 6.61 -3.43
N PRO A 24 -10.51 5.32 -3.26
CA PRO A 24 -11.48 4.24 -3.43
C PRO A 24 -12.71 4.48 -2.55
N GLU A 25 -13.90 4.44 -3.13
CA GLU A 25 -15.18 4.75 -2.43
C GLU A 25 -15.38 4.01 -1.10
N LYS A 26 -14.70 2.89 -0.90
CA LYS A 26 -14.79 2.05 0.31
C LYS A 26 -13.91 2.50 1.46
N ILE A 27 -13.08 3.53 1.30
CA ILE A 27 -12.29 4.06 2.40
C ILE A 27 -13.20 4.81 3.34
N ASN A 28 -13.50 4.16 4.38
CA ASN A 28 -14.13 4.51 5.65
C ASN A 28 -14.73 5.93 5.73
N LYS A 29 -15.98 6.11 5.33
CA LYS A 29 -16.72 7.37 5.38
C LYS A 29 -16.68 8.08 6.76
N ARG A 30 -16.25 7.38 7.83
CA ARG A 30 -16.14 7.94 9.18
C ARG A 30 -15.01 8.97 9.32
N ASN A 31 -13.99 8.90 8.46
CA ASN A 31 -12.80 9.74 8.59
C ASN A 31 -12.76 10.88 7.56
N THR A 32 -13.73 11.00 6.65
CA THR A 32 -13.74 12.04 5.62
C THR A 32 -13.80 13.44 6.20
N GLY A 33 -14.60 13.67 7.26
CA GLY A 33 -14.67 14.96 7.95
C GLY A 33 -13.32 15.36 8.50
N TYR A 34 -12.65 14.48 9.25
CA TYR A 34 -11.32 14.72 9.79
C TYR A 34 -10.29 15.03 8.70
N VAL A 35 -10.34 14.31 7.58
CA VAL A 35 -9.43 14.54 6.45
C VAL A 35 -9.61 15.94 5.90
N GLN A 36 -10.83 16.35 5.62
CA GLN A 36 -11.15 17.65 5.02
C GLN A 36 -10.92 18.80 6.00
N GLU A 37 -11.31 18.64 7.26
CA GLU A 37 -11.26 19.72 8.26
C GLU A 37 -9.88 19.89 8.89
N ILE A 38 -9.09 18.83 9.00
CA ILE A 38 -7.81 18.84 9.70
C ILE A 38 -6.65 18.48 8.78
N LEU A 39 -6.67 17.27 8.17
CA LEU A 39 -5.51 16.72 7.48
C LEU A 39 -5.14 17.53 6.23
N GLU A 40 -6.10 17.88 5.41
CA GLU A 40 -5.87 18.65 4.18
C GLU A 40 -5.34 20.07 4.46
N PRO A 41 -5.93 20.87 5.38
CA PRO A 41 -5.36 22.16 5.72
C PRO A 41 -3.96 22.07 6.33
N VAL A 42 -3.71 21.09 7.20
CA VAL A 42 -2.38 20.90 7.81
C VAL A 42 -1.35 20.54 6.74
N ASN A 43 -1.66 19.61 5.83
CA ASN A 43 -0.77 19.23 4.75
C ASN A 43 -0.58 20.36 3.71
N ALA A 44 -1.57 21.24 3.56
CA ALA A 44 -1.46 22.47 2.75
C ALA A 44 -0.59 23.54 3.42
N GLN A 45 -0.14 23.35 4.67
CA GLN A 45 0.55 24.33 5.51
C GLN A 45 -0.35 25.53 5.90
N GLU A 46 -1.66 25.28 5.94
CA GLU A 46 -2.69 26.26 6.32
C GLU A 46 -3.24 26.02 7.73
N GLY A 47 -2.56 25.19 8.53
CA GLY A 47 -2.97 24.84 9.90
C GLY A 47 -3.21 26.04 10.82
N ASN A 48 -2.57 27.19 10.56
CA ASN A 48 -2.79 28.42 11.30
C ASN A 48 -4.20 29.00 11.11
N GLN A 49 -4.94 28.58 10.10
CA GLN A 49 -6.32 29.01 9.83
C GLN A 49 -7.34 28.18 10.61
N LEU A 50 -6.92 27.07 11.19
CA LEU A 50 -7.80 26.19 11.97
C LEU A 50 -8.17 26.81 13.29
N SER A 51 -9.47 26.93 13.55
CA SER A 51 -9.95 27.43 14.85
C SER A 51 -9.73 26.39 15.97
N VAL A 52 -9.58 26.89 17.19
CA VAL A 52 -9.53 25.99 18.37
C VAL A 52 -10.79 25.14 18.46
N GLY A 53 -11.95 25.70 18.09
CA GLY A 53 -13.22 24.96 18.07
C GLY A 53 -13.20 23.77 17.11
N THR A 54 -12.62 23.94 15.92
CA THR A 54 -12.44 22.84 14.94
C THR A 54 -11.52 21.76 15.50
N LEU A 55 -10.41 22.15 16.14
CA LEU A 55 -9.47 21.19 16.75
C LEU A 55 -10.14 20.38 17.88
N VAL A 56 -10.92 21.05 18.73
CA VAL A 56 -11.66 20.39 19.82
C VAL A 56 -12.70 19.42 19.28
N ALA A 57 -13.50 19.85 18.29
CA ALA A 57 -14.54 19.03 17.67
C ALA A 57 -14.00 17.75 17.02
N ASN A 58 -12.75 17.77 16.55
CA ASN A 58 -12.08 16.64 15.94
C ASN A 58 -11.16 15.84 16.90
N GLY A 59 -11.28 16.05 18.22
CA GLY A 59 -10.54 15.27 19.22
C GLY A 59 -9.03 15.59 19.31
N MET A 60 -8.55 16.63 18.62
CA MET A 60 -7.12 16.95 18.58
C MET A 60 -6.53 17.34 19.94
N THR A 61 -7.35 17.83 20.86
CA THR A 61 -6.92 18.23 22.22
C THR A 61 -6.59 17.05 23.12
N THR A 62 -7.12 15.87 22.81
CA THR A 62 -6.82 14.62 23.55
C THR A 62 -5.71 13.82 22.89
N GLY A 63 -5.23 14.24 21.72
CA GLY A 63 -4.25 13.52 20.93
C GLY A 63 -4.82 12.30 20.18
N GLU A 64 -6.14 12.18 20.15
CA GLU A 64 -6.79 11.12 19.37
C GLU A 64 -6.66 11.36 17.87
N MET A 65 -6.37 10.31 17.15
CA MET A 65 -6.33 10.31 15.69
C MET A 65 -7.23 9.18 15.18
N PRO A 66 -8.06 9.44 14.16
CA PRO A 66 -8.91 8.40 13.59
C PRO A 66 -8.10 7.21 13.07
N LEU A 67 -8.62 6.00 13.26
CA LEU A 67 -7.98 4.78 12.76
C LEU A 67 -8.01 4.74 11.22
N GLY A 68 -6.99 4.12 10.62
CA GLY A 68 -6.91 3.92 9.17
C GLY A 68 -6.41 5.13 8.40
N MET A 69 -5.82 6.12 9.05
CA MET A 69 -5.32 7.34 8.40
C MET A 69 -4.26 7.08 7.33
N ALA A 70 -3.47 6.01 7.46
CA ALA A 70 -2.51 5.61 6.43
C ALA A 70 -3.16 5.28 5.07
N SER A 71 -4.43 4.91 5.05
CA SER A 71 -5.18 4.72 3.80
C SER A 71 -5.62 6.05 3.18
N MET A 72 -5.69 7.10 3.98
CA MET A 72 -6.13 8.45 3.57
C MET A 72 -4.97 9.35 3.16
N GLU A 73 -3.75 9.04 3.60
CA GLU A 73 -2.56 9.81 3.29
C GLU A 73 -1.53 8.95 2.55
N LYS A 74 -1.49 9.12 1.24
CA LYS A 74 -0.57 8.41 0.34
C LYS A 74 0.53 9.36 -0.14
N ARG A 75 1.79 9.07 0.17
CA ARG A 75 2.91 9.98 -0.09
C ARG A 75 3.82 9.55 -1.23
N GLY A 76 3.95 8.25 -1.51
CA GLY A 76 4.80 7.73 -2.57
C GLY A 76 6.25 8.17 -2.42
N VAL A 77 6.83 8.02 -1.23
CA VAL A 77 8.16 8.56 -0.88
C VAL A 77 9.34 7.78 -1.49
N ALA A 78 9.11 6.56 -1.94
CA ALA A 78 10.14 5.71 -2.51
C ALA A 78 10.56 6.18 -3.90
N LEU A 79 11.85 6.21 -4.17
CA LEU A 79 12.39 6.43 -5.53
C LEU A 79 12.27 5.18 -6.38
N GLU A 80 12.46 4.01 -5.75
CA GLU A 80 12.32 2.69 -6.36
C GLU A 80 11.43 1.83 -5.50
N VAL A 81 10.60 1.00 -6.14
CA VAL A 81 9.70 0.05 -5.50
C VAL A 81 9.84 -1.33 -6.11
N PRO A 82 9.55 -2.42 -5.37
CA PRO A 82 9.71 -3.76 -5.91
C PRO A 82 8.60 -4.09 -6.92
N GLU A 83 9.00 -4.52 -8.11
CA GLU A 83 8.16 -5.18 -9.09
C GLU A 83 8.14 -6.68 -8.78
N TRP A 84 6.96 -7.31 -8.83
CA TRP A 84 6.82 -8.75 -8.67
C TRP A 84 6.87 -9.48 -10.01
N ILE A 85 7.84 -10.39 -10.13
CA ILE A 85 8.00 -11.26 -11.29
C ILE A 85 7.36 -12.61 -10.96
N SER A 86 6.15 -12.82 -11.46
CA SER A 86 5.30 -13.95 -11.12
C SER A 86 5.98 -15.30 -11.33
N ASP A 87 6.65 -15.49 -12.46
CA ASP A 87 7.23 -16.78 -12.87
C ASP A 87 8.38 -17.26 -11.98
N ARG A 88 9.06 -16.33 -11.31
CA ARG A 88 10.16 -16.62 -10.38
C ARG A 88 9.70 -16.88 -8.95
N CYS A 89 8.44 -16.53 -8.65
CA CYS A 89 7.92 -16.57 -7.28
C CYS A 89 7.72 -18.00 -6.78
N THR A 90 8.27 -18.28 -5.60
CA THR A 90 8.12 -19.59 -4.91
C THR A 90 6.91 -19.65 -3.98
N MET A 91 6.16 -18.54 -3.82
CA MET A 91 5.00 -18.40 -2.92
C MET A 91 5.35 -18.61 -1.43
N CYS A 92 6.59 -18.30 -1.03
CA CYS A 92 7.04 -18.47 0.35
C CYS A 92 6.58 -17.38 1.32
N ASN A 93 6.10 -16.24 0.81
CA ASN A 93 5.66 -15.06 1.57
C ASN A 93 6.74 -14.34 2.41
N GLU A 94 8.02 -14.73 2.32
CA GLU A 94 9.11 -14.07 3.06
C GLU A 94 9.13 -12.55 2.82
N CYS A 95 8.87 -12.12 1.60
CA CYS A 95 8.80 -10.70 1.25
C CYS A 95 7.72 -9.92 2.02
N ALA A 96 6.57 -10.55 2.26
CA ALA A 96 5.50 -9.95 3.04
C ALA A 96 5.83 -9.96 4.53
N PHE A 97 6.51 -11.01 5.00
CA PHE A 97 6.87 -11.19 6.40
C PHE A 97 7.93 -10.17 6.86
N VAL A 98 8.92 -9.87 6.01
CA VAL A 98 10.00 -8.94 6.37
C VAL A 98 9.64 -7.46 6.14
N CYS A 99 8.50 -7.15 5.51
CA CYS A 99 8.15 -5.78 5.19
C CYS A 99 7.76 -4.98 6.45
N PRO A 100 8.54 -3.96 6.86
CA PRO A 100 8.28 -3.22 8.11
C PRO A 100 7.00 -2.39 8.05
N HIS A 101 6.49 -2.10 6.84
CA HIS A 101 5.31 -1.28 6.62
C HIS A 101 4.08 -2.08 6.17
N ALA A 102 4.19 -3.42 6.06
CA ALA A 102 3.15 -4.27 5.48
C ALA A 102 2.64 -3.77 4.10
N ALA A 103 3.51 -3.07 3.37
CA ALA A 103 3.23 -2.54 2.04
C ALA A 103 3.31 -3.60 0.94
N ILE A 104 3.72 -4.82 1.25
CA ILE A 104 3.74 -5.96 0.33
C ILE A 104 2.95 -7.10 0.97
N ARG A 105 1.97 -7.64 0.24
CA ARG A 105 1.06 -8.66 0.78
C ARG A 105 0.74 -9.74 -0.26
N PRO A 106 0.54 -11.00 0.19
CA PRO A 106 -0.04 -12.03 -0.65
C PRO A 106 -1.56 -11.87 -0.72
N PHE A 107 -2.11 -12.09 -1.90
CA PHE A 107 -3.54 -12.10 -2.16
C PHE A 107 -3.94 -13.38 -2.86
N LEU A 108 -5.16 -13.83 -2.57
CA LEU A 108 -5.80 -14.95 -3.22
C LEU A 108 -7.08 -14.46 -3.91
N ALA A 109 -7.25 -14.83 -5.16
CA ALA A 109 -8.44 -14.54 -5.93
C ALA A 109 -9.02 -15.85 -6.48
N ASP A 110 -10.32 -15.90 -6.66
CA ASP A 110 -11.00 -16.93 -7.44
C ASP A 110 -11.29 -16.46 -8.86
N GLU A 111 -11.82 -17.33 -9.70
CA GLU A 111 -12.08 -17.00 -11.10
C GLU A 111 -13.14 -15.90 -11.24
N GLU A 112 -14.16 -15.91 -10.38
CA GLU A 112 -15.22 -14.91 -10.38
C GLU A 112 -14.67 -13.49 -10.08
N GLU A 113 -13.79 -13.38 -9.08
CA GLU A 113 -13.13 -12.10 -8.73
C GLU A 113 -12.18 -11.62 -9.82
N MET A 114 -11.61 -12.54 -10.60
CA MET A 114 -10.71 -12.19 -11.70
C MET A 114 -11.43 -11.57 -12.90
N GLU A 115 -12.75 -11.74 -13.04
CA GLU A 115 -13.53 -11.06 -14.08
C GLU A 115 -13.55 -9.53 -13.91
N GLU A 116 -13.44 -9.06 -12.67
CA GLU A 116 -13.39 -7.63 -12.32
C GLU A 116 -11.95 -7.08 -12.24
N ALA A 117 -10.94 -7.91 -12.50
CA ALA A 117 -9.54 -7.53 -12.32
C ALA A 117 -9.12 -6.46 -13.36
N PRO A 118 -8.36 -5.44 -12.94
CA PRO A 118 -7.82 -4.46 -13.86
C PRO A 118 -6.82 -5.09 -14.84
N GLU A 119 -6.67 -4.47 -16.00
CA GLU A 119 -5.66 -4.86 -16.97
C GLU A 119 -4.27 -4.83 -16.32
N GLY A 120 -3.48 -5.91 -16.50
CA GLY A 120 -2.16 -6.04 -15.87
C GLY A 120 -2.18 -6.61 -14.44
N PHE A 121 -3.33 -7.03 -13.91
CA PHE A 121 -3.38 -7.76 -12.63
C PHE A 121 -2.92 -9.20 -12.82
N ILE A 122 -1.59 -9.41 -12.92
CA ILE A 122 -0.97 -10.73 -13.16
C ILE A 122 -1.15 -11.60 -11.92
N VAL A 123 -1.57 -12.84 -12.12
CA VAL A 123 -1.73 -13.87 -11.08
C VAL A 123 -1.08 -15.18 -11.49
N ARG A 124 -0.91 -16.10 -10.54
CA ARG A 124 -0.47 -17.48 -10.78
C ARG A 124 -1.42 -18.46 -10.11
N GLU A 125 -1.46 -19.70 -10.63
CA GLU A 125 -2.12 -20.79 -9.93
C GLU A 125 -1.43 -21.04 -8.57
N MET A 126 -2.23 -21.11 -7.51
CA MET A 126 -1.70 -21.38 -6.17
C MET A 126 -1.22 -22.83 -6.06
N ARG A 127 -0.04 -23.03 -5.49
CA ARG A 127 0.46 -24.39 -5.25
C ARG A 127 -0.35 -25.08 -4.16
N GLY A 128 -0.93 -26.23 -4.49
CA GLY A 128 -1.66 -27.07 -3.52
C GLY A 128 -3.12 -26.65 -3.30
N ALA A 129 -3.66 -25.79 -4.14
CA ALA A 129 -5.08 -25.44 -4.15
C ALA A 129 -5.54 -25.15 -5.58
N ASP A 130 -6.40 -26.02 -6.11
CA ASP A 130 -6.93 -25.88 -7.47
C ASP A 130 -7.99 -24.76 -7.51
N GLY A 131 -8.00 -23.98 -8.61
CA GLY A 131 -8.96 -22.91 -8.83
C GLY A 131 -8.72 -21.64 -8.00
N VAL A 132 -7.59 -21.57 -7.28
CA VAL A 132 -7.21 -20.38 -6.51
C VAL A 132 -6.01 -19.71 -7.17
N LYS A 133 -6.16 -18.43 -7.48
CA LYS A 133 -5.11 -17.59 -8.04
C LYS A 133 -4.35 -16.89 -6.92
N TYR A 134 -3.04 -16.79 -7.07
CA TYR A 134 -2.13 -16.18 -6.10
C TYR A 134 -1.42 -14.98 -6.73
N ARG A 135 -1.27 -13.92 -5.94
CA ARG A 135 -0.48 -12.74 -6.30
C ARG A 135 0.24 -12.16 -5.09
N ILE A 136 1.47 -11.70 -5.28
CA ILE A 136 2.10 -10.71 -4.39
C ILE A 136 1.80 -9.33 -4.95
N GLN A 137 1.20 -8.47 -4.14
CA GLN A 137 0.91 -7.09 -4.52
C GLN A 137 1.65 -6.13 -3.58
N VAL A 138 2.23 -5.11 -4.17
CA VAL A 138 2.91 -4.01 -3.47
C VAL A 138 2.01 -2.78 -3.46
N SER A 139 1.84 -2.16 -2.29
CA SER A 139 1.34 -0.80 -2.18
C SER A 139 2.49 0.14 -2.48
N VAL A 140 2.60 0.59 -3.71
CA VAL A 140 3.74 1.41 -4.17
C VAL A 140 3.80 2.76 -3.46
N GLU A 141 2.65 3.28 -3.06
CA GLU A 141 2.52 4.56 -2.36
C GLU A 141 2.89 4.50 -0.87
N ASP A 142 2.76 3.31 -0.25
CA ASP A 142 3.14 3.07 1.14
C ASP A 142 4.56 2.47 1.27
N CYS A 143 5.14 2.04 0.16
CA CYS A 143 6.49 1.49 0.11
C CYS A 143 7.53 2.57 0.39
N THR A 144 8.54 2.26 1.21
CA THR A 144 9.67 3.16 1.50
C THR A 144 10.91 2.88 0.66
N GLY A 145 10.87 1.88 -0.23
CA GLY A 145 12.00 1.53 -1.09
C GLY A 145 13.19 0.89 -0.37
N CYS A 146 12.97 0.30 0.82
CA CYS A 146 14.07 -0.22 1.66
C CYS A 146 14.79 -1.48 1.10
N GLY A 147 14.22 -2.18 0.10
CA GLY A 147 14.82 -3.34 -0.55
C GLY A 147 14.79 -4.66 0.24
N LEU A 148 14.37 -4.69 1.51
CA LEU A 148 14.38 -5.89 2.36
C LEU A 148 13.65 -7.08 1.73
N CYS A 149 12.54 -6.85 1.05
CA CYS A 149 11.77 -7.91 0.40
C CYS A 149 12.53 -8.56 -0.76
N VAL A 150 13.37 -7.81 -1.46
CA VAL A 150 14.24 -8.33 -2.52
C VAL A 150 15.36 -9.18 -1.92
N GLU A 151 16.01 -8.67 -0.87
CA GLU A 151 17.08 -9.41 -0.19
C GLU A 151 16.58 -10.72 0.44
N ALA A 152 15.44 -10.69 1.11
CA ALA A 152 14.85 -11.86 1.76
C ALA A 152 14.29 -12.89 0.77
N CYS A 153 14.12 -12.55 -0.52
CA CYS A 153 13.54 -13.47 -1.50
C CYS A 153 14.48 -14.68 -1.71
N PRO A 154 14.03 -15.94 -1.41
CA PRO A 154 14.88 -17.12 -1.52
C PRO A 154 14.95 -17.69 -2.94
N ALA A 155 14.19 -17.15 -3.88
CA ALA A 155 14.19 -17.61 -5.26
C ALA A 155 15.61 -17.46 -5.88
N LYS A 156 16.05 -18.47 -6.63
CA LYS A 156 17.36 -18.49 -7.29
C LYS A 156 17.57 -17.27 -8.18
N GLU A 157 16.55 -16.93 -8.96
CA GLU A 157 16.40 -15.63 -9.59
C GLU A 157 15.35 -14.87 -8.79
N LYS A 158 15.74 -13.73 -8.23
CA LYS A 158 14.86 -12.94 -7.37
C LYS A 158 13.48 -12.70 -8.02
N ALA A 159 12.42 -13.02 -7.31
CA ALA A 159 11.05 -12.78 -7.76
C ALA A 159 10.58 -11.35 -7.54
N LEU A 160 11.42 -10.53 -6.93
CA LEU A 160 11.22 -9.11 -6.72
C LEU A 160 12.45 -8.36 -7.22
N VAL A 161 12.23 -7.31 -7.99
CA VAL A 161 13.29 -6.46 -8.55
C VAL A 161 12.91 -5.01 -8.30
N MET A 162 13.84 -4.21 -7.79
CA MET A 162 13.60 -2.77 -7.60
C MET A 162 13.49 -2.09 -8.97
N LYS A 163 12.47 -1.27 -9.12
CA LYS A 163 12.16 -0.48 -10.31
C LYS A 163 11.85 0.96 -9.93
N PRO A 164 12.11 1.93 -10.81
CA PRO A 164 11.71 3.31 -10.58
C PRO A 164 10.22 3.39 -10.23
N TYR A 165 9.87 4.19 -9.22
CA TYR A 165 8.49 4.40 -8.80
C TYR A 165 7.58 4.81 -9.97
N GLU A 166 8.08 5.67 -10.86
CA GLU A 166 7.34 6.16 -12.01
C GLU A 166 6.85 5.04 -12.95
N GLU A 167 7.65 3.95 -13.10
CA GLU A 167 7.29 2.78 -13.91
C GLU A 167 6.25 1.89 -13.22
N GLN A 168 6.07 2.03 -11.91
CA GLN A 168 5.22 1.16 -11.10
C GLN A 168 3.97 1.86 -10.56
N LYS A 169 3.71 3.11 -10.91
CA LYS A 169 2.55 3.89 -10.43
C LYS A 169 1.21 3.20 -10.65
N GLU A 170 1.05 2.53 -11.79
CA GLU A 170 -0.17 1.81 -12.14
C GLU A 170 -0.49 0.66 -11.18
N GLN A 171 0.51 0.18 -10.42
CA GLN A 171 0.30 -0.83 -9.38
C GLN A 171 -0.58 -0.32 -8.22
N ALA A 172 -0.80 0.99 -8.09
CA ALA A 172 -1.77 1.54 -7.14
C ALA A 172 -3.21 1.08 -7.44
N VAL A 173 -3.57 0.98 -8.72
CA VAL A 173 -4.87 0.46 -9.16
C VAL A 173 -4.99 -1.03 -8.80
N ASN A 174 -3.93 -1.80 -9.06
CA ASN A 174 -3.86 -3.22 -8.70
C ASN A 174 -3.96 -3.43 -7.19
N TRP A 175 -3.34 -2.54 -6.38
CA TRP A 175 -3.47 -2.56 -4.93
C TRP A 175 -4.90 -2.28 -4.48
N ALA A 176 -5.54 -1.25 -5.03
CA ALA A 176 -6.92 -0.91 -4.71
C ALA A 176 -7.87 -2.08 -5.00
N PHE A 177 -7.72 -2.73 -6.16
CA PHE A 177 -8.48 -3.94 -6.50
C PHE A 177 -8.17 -5.09 -5.53
N ALA A 178 -6.89 -5.38 -5.25
CA ALA A 178 -6.51 -6.45 -4.33
C ALA A 178 -7.14 -6.29 -2.94
N MET A 179 -7.32 -5.04 -2.48
CA MET A 179 -7.96 -4.74 -1.20
C MET A 179 -9.48 -4.97 -1.21
N THR A 180 -10.11 -5.14 -2.37
CA THR A 180 -11.55 -5.50 -2.47
C THR A 180 -11.79 -7.00 -2.45
N LEU A 181 -10.75 -7.82 -2.67
CA LEU A 181 -10.87 -9.28 -2.69
C LEU A 181 -11.40 -9.82 -1.36
N ARG A 182 -12.26 -10.82 -1.45
CA ARG A 182 -12.86 -11.48 -0.27
C ARG A 182 -11.78 -12.19 0.53
N GLN A 183 -11.86 -12.11 1.85
CA GLN A 183 -10.98 -12.89 2.71
C GLN A 183 -11.29 -14.38 2.55
N LYS A 184 -10.26 -15.16 2.20
CA LYS A 184 -10.36 -16.59 2.00
C LYS A 184 -9.73 -17.35 3.17
N ALA A 185 -10.34 -18.48 3.53
CA ALA A 185 -9.69 -19.42 4.44
C ALA A 185 -8.42 -19.98 3.78
N ASN A 186 -7.43 -20.38 4.61
CA ASN A 186 -6.22 -21.00 4.08
C ASN A 186 -6.59 -22.23 3.22
N PRO A 187 -6.32 -22.21 1.90
CA PRO A 187 -6.71 -23.29 1.01
C PRO A 187 -5.81 -24.53 1.16
N VAL A 188 -4.63 -24.39 1.79
CA VAL A 188 -3.70 -25.51 2.00
C VAL A 188 -4.03 -26.20 3.30
N LYS A 189 -4.90 -27.21 3.25
CA LYS A 189 -5.30 -28.00 4.42
C LYS A 189 -4.22 -29.02 4.80
N GLY A 190 -3.93 -29.17 6.08
CA GLY A 190 -3.27 -30.35 6.67
C GLY A 190 -1.75 -30.34 6.75
N LYS A 191 -1.08 -29.21 6.50
CA LYS A 191 0.35 -29.07 6.81
C LYS A 191 0.51 -28.06 7.94
N ASN A 192 1.12 -28.50 9.06
CA ASN A 192 1.63 -27.59 10.10
C ASN A 192 2.73 -26.70 9.49
N THR A 193 2.35 -25.72 8.72
CA THR A 193 3.24 -24.68 8.23
C THR A 193 2.90 -23.39 8.98
N VAL A 194 3.84 -22.47 9.08
CA VAL A 194 3.67 -21.14 9.67
C VAL A 194 2.48 -20.37 9.05
N LEU A 195 1.89 -20.92 7.99
CA LEU A 195 0.75 -20.38 7.23
C LEU A 195 -0.57 -21.13 7.52
N SER A 196 -0.60 -22.08 8.43
CA SER A 196 -1.81 -22.82 8.83
C SER A 196 -2.49 -22.20 10.03
#